data_7a208ec72f8f4d5f7dd0a10fc8cb2137
#
_entry.id   7a208ec72f8f4d5f7dd0a10fc8cb2137
#
_cell.length_a   1.000
_cell.length_b   1.000
_cell.length_c   1.000
_cell.angle_alpha   90.00
_cell.angle_beta   90.00
_cell.angle_gamma   90.00
#
_symmetry.space_group_name_H-M   'P 1'
#
loop_
_entity.id
_entity.type
_entity.pdbx_description
1 polymer ?
#
loop_
_entity_poly.entity_id
_entity_poly.type
_entity_poly.pdbx_seq_one_letter_code
_entity_poly.pdbx_strand_id
1 'polypeptide(L)'
;YLSQKFRVPVILLSDKHLAEAKYSMEGEPKFVQVHNSIISLERFNSYEKDSSMNNIATEDARIIKDNVDARVKVGKEIAKDIQKNFEMFKVFGDKNSKNVIVSWGSPKGAILDALAEGKIDAKFIQIIYLEPFSEKIREELKKASKILLVENNATGMLANLIAQKTGIIIDDKNKILRYDGRPFLSDELAEELKKRMK
;
A
#
# COMPACT_ATOMS: atom_id res chain seq x y z
N TYR A 1 2.07 14.46 8.17
CA TYR A 1 1.02 14.23 9.15
C TYR A 1 1.32 13.04 10.06
N LEU A 2 1.38 11.80 9.53
CA LEU A 2 1.60 10.59 10.33
C LEU A 2 2.89 10.61 11.14
N SER A 3 4.00 10.97 10.49
CA SER A 3 5.31 11.07 11.14
C SER A 3 5.30 12.05 12.30
N GLN A 4 4.67 13.20 12.15
CA GLN A 4 4.60 14.21 13.20
C GLN A 4 3.60 13.83 14.30
N LYS A 5 2.42 13.33 13.92
CA LYS A 5 1.37 12.98 14.88
C LYS A 5 1.77 11.83 15.80
N PHE A 6 2.34 10.78 15.22
CA PHE A 6 2.64 9.54 15.94
C PHE A 6 4.14 9.39 16.29
N ARG A 7 4.98 10.32 15.83
CA ARG A 7 6.43 10.29 16.03
C ARG A 7 7.07 8.99 15.55
N VAL A 8 6.63 8.50 14.41
CA VAL A 8 7.13 7.28 13.77
C VAL A 8 7.72 7.60 12.41
N PRO A 9 8.68 6.82 11.92
CA PRO A 9 9.14 6.94 10.53
C PRO A 9 8.01 6.56 9.58
N VAL A 10 7.92 7.30 8.48
CA VAL A 10 6.99 7.03 7.38
C VAL A 10 7.79 6.79 6.12
N ILE A 11 7.56 5.66 5.46
CA ILE A 11 8.26 5.29 4.23
C ILE A 11 7.33 5.49 3.05
N LEU A 12 7.70 6.39 2.14
CA LEU A 12 7.02 6.58 0.86
C LEU A 12 7.70 5.70 -0.19
N LEU A 13 6.97 4.73 -0.72
CA LEU A 13 7.45 3.88 -1.81
C LEU A 13 7.08 4.51 -3.16
N SER A 14 8.04 4.55 -4.06
CA SER A 14 7.88 5.00 -5.44
C SER A 14 8.66 4.07 -6.37
N ASP A 15 8.35 4.12 -7.65
CA ASP A 15 9.12 3.46 -8.68
C ASP A 15 9.68 4.47 -9.69
N LYS A 16 10.60 4.02 -10.56
CA LYS A 16 11.24 4.85 -11.57
C LYS A 16 10.23 5.60 -12.43
N HIS A 17 9.21 4.90 -12.92
CA HIS A 17 8.23 5.48 -13.84
C HIS A 17 7.40 6.57 -13.19
N LEU A 18 7.03 6.36 -11.92
CA LEU A 18 6.31 7.35 -11.14
C LEU A 18 7.17 8.57 -10.81
N ALA A 19 8.45 8.35 -10.49
CA ALA A 19 9.37 9.41 -10.10
C ALA A 19 9.82 10.29 -11.28
N GLU A 20 9.92 9.72 -12.48
CA GLU A 20 10.36 10.42 -13.71
C GLU A 20 9.19 11.01 -14.52
N ALA A 21 7.95 10.58 -14.26
CA ALA A 21 6.79 11.02 -15.01
C ALA A 21 6.46 12.50 -14.75
N LYS A 22 6.03 13.19 -15.80
CA LYS A 22 5.46 14.52 -15.74
C LYS A 22 3.95 14.43 -15.87
N TYR A 23 3.24 15.03 -14.93
CA TYR A 23 1.78 15.03 -14.91
C TYR A 23 1.26 16.47 -15.02
N SER A 24 0.22 16.67 -15.82
CA SER A 24 -0.60 17.86 -15.76
C SER A 24 -1.61 17.71 -14.64
N MET A 25 -1.83 18.76 -13.87
CA MET A 25 -2.78 18.77 -12.78
C MET A 25 -3.72 19.95 -12.96
N GLU A 26 -5.02 19.70 -12.91
CA GLU A 26 -6.03 20.75 -12.90
C GLU A 26 -6.36 21.12 -11.45
N GLY A 27 -6.34 22.40 -11.15
CA GLY A 27 -6.59 22.94 -9.81
C GLY A 27 -5.37 22.93 -8.89
N GLU A 28 -5.56 23.40 -7.68
CA GLU A 28 -4.51 23.43 -6.67
C GLU A 28 -4.43 22.11 -5.88
N PRO A 29 -3.21 21.64 -5.55
CA PRO A 29 -3.05 20.46 -4.73
C PRO A 29 -3.63 20.69 -3.33
N LYS A 30 -4.42 19.74 -2.86
CA LYS A 30 -4.94 19.76 -1.49
C LYS A 30 -3.83 19.31 -0.54
N PHE A 31 -3.33 20.21 0.24
CA PHE A 31 -2.37 19.91 1.31
C PHE A 31 -3.11 19.63 2.63
N VAL A 32 -2.67 18.60 3.35
CA VAL A 32 -3.06 18.44 4.73
C VAL A 32 -2.25 19.43 5.56
N GLN A 33 -2.92 20.32 6.28
CA GLN A 33 -2.22 21.22 7.20
C GLN A 33 -1.55 20.39 8.28
N VAL A 34 -0.26 20.52 8.38
CA VAL A 34 0.56 19.93 9.42
C VAL A 34 0.91 21.02 10.40
N HIS A 35 0.45 20.91 11.63
CA HIS A 35 0.89 21.80 12.68
C HIS A 35 2.36 21.49 13.00
N ASN A 36 3.23 22.47 12.83
CA ASN A 36 4.62 22.38 13.24
C ASN A 36 4.68 22.28 14.77
N SER A 37 4.51 21.08 15.30
CA SER A 37 4.88 20.82 16.69
C SER A 37 6.40 20.77 16.74
N ILE A 38 7.00 21.51 17.66
CA ILE A 38 8.42 21.35 18.00
C ILE A 38 8.59 19.88 18.35
N ILE A 39 9.31 19.16 17.49
CA ILE A 39 9.65 17.76 17.76
C ILE A 39 10.63 17.81 18.91
N SER A 40 10.18 17.46 20.11
CA SER A 40 11.12 17.24 21.18
C SER A 40 12.06 16.13 20.74
N LEU A 41 13.37 16.31 20.96
CA LEU A 41 14.40 15.32 20.63
C LEU A 41 14.34 14.08 21.53
N GLU A 42 13.22 13.87 22.25
CA GLU A 42 12.99 12.64 23.00
C GLU A 42 13.00 11.45 22.03
N ARG A 43 14.12 10.77 22.00
CA ARG A 43 14.27 9.51 21.26
C ARG A 43 13.45 8.45 21.98
N PHE A 44 12.41 7.96 21.35
CA PHE A 44 11.73 6.73 21.78
C PHE A 44 12.61 5.54 21.44
N ASN A 45 13.52 5.22 22.32
CA ASN A 45 14.36 4.04 22.18
C ASN A 45 13.75 2.86 22.94
N SER A 46 14.12 1.66 22.56
CA SER A 46 13.78 0.41 23.26
C SER A 46 14.57 0.26 24.57
N TYR A 47 14.85 1.38 25.22
CA TYR A 47 15.77 1.46 26.33
C TYR A 47 15.04 1.96 27.57
N GLU A 48 15.57 1.57 28.70
CA GLU A 48 15.21 2.10 29.99
C GLU A 48 15.63 3.57 30.11
N LYS A 49 14.78 4.39 30.71
CA LYS A 49 15.13 5.77 31.06
C LYS A 49 15.79 5.75 32.45
N ASP A 50 17.01 6.23 32.51
CA ASP A 50 17.63 6.53 33.80
C ASP A 50 17.10 7.84 34.40
N SER A 51 17.51 8.16 35.63
CA SER A 51 17.14 9.38 36.34
C SER A 51 17.63 10.67 35.65
N SER A 52 18.60 10.58 34.73
CA SER A 52 19.11 11.70 33.95
C SER A 52 18.43 11.84 32.59
N MET A 53 17.37 11.06 32.32
CA MET A 53 16.66 10.98 31.04
C MET A 53 17.50 10.45 29.86
N ASN A 54 18.65 9.86 30.14
CA ASN A 54 19.42 9.14 29.12
C ASN A 54 18.77 7.79 28.85
N ASN A 55 18.80 7.39 27.58
CA ASN A 55 18.29 6.07 27.19
C ASN A 55 19.42 5.06 27.36
N ILE A 56 19.26 4.15 28.32
CA ILE A 56 20.18 3.05 28.57
C ILE A 56 19.62 1.76 28.00
N ALA A 57 20.45 0.97 27.31
CA ALA A 57 20.04 -0.35 26.86
C ALA A 57 19.69 -1.22 28.07
N THR A 58 18.54 -1.88 28.04
CA THR A 58 18.08 -2.75 29.11
C THR A 58 17.94 -4.19 28.63
N GLU A 59 18.28 -5.14 29.52
CA GLU A 59 18.02 -6.57 29.35
C GLU A 59 16.85 -7.05 30.23
N ASP A 60 16.19 -6.14 30.98
CA ASP A 60 15.01 -6.50 31.76
C ASP A 60 13.85 -6.91 30.85
N ALA A 61 13.45 -8.17 30.95
CA ALA A 61 12.44 -8.76 30.09
C ALA A 61 11.07 -8.08 30.21
N ARG A 62 10.72 -7.52 31.36
CA ARG A 62 9.45 -6.80 31.59
C ARG A 62 9.48 -5.46 30.88
N ILE A 63 10.57 -4.70 31.02
CA ILE A 63 10.71 -3.40 30.36
C ILE A 63 10.71 -3.58 28.84
N ILE A 64 11.44 -4.59 28.33
CA ILE A 64 11.43 -4.92 26.90
C ILE A 64 10.02 -5.24 26.41
N LYS A 65 9.29 -6.11 27.15
CA LYS A 65 7.93 -6.48 26.81
C LYS A 65 6.99 -5.26 26.79
N ASP A 66 7.03 -4.43 27.82
CA ASP A 66 6.17 -3.25 27.92
C ASP A 66 6.43 -2.25 26.78
N ASN A 67 7.69 -2.05 26.42
CA ASN A 67 8.07 -1.24 25.27
C ASN A 67 7.57 -1.81 23.92
N VAL A 68 7.59 -3.13 23.76
CA VAL A 68 7.04 -3.79 22.58
C VAL A 68 5.53 -3.65 22.53
N ASP A 69 4.83 -3.89 23.64
CA ASP A 69 3.37 -3.76 23.75
C ASP A 69 2.94 -2.31 23.44
N ALA A 70 3.66 -1.32 23.94
CA ALA A 70 3.42 0.09 23.64
C ALA A 70 3.54 0.38 22.13
N ARG A 71 4.58 -0.13 21.46
CA ARG A 71 4.75 0.02 20.00
C ARG A 71 3.63 -0.65 19.21
N VAL A 72 3.23 -1.86 19.61
CA VAL A 72 2.09 -2.56 18.98
C VAL A 72 0.79 -1.76 19.15
N LYS A 73 0.59 -1.16 20.31
CA LYS A 73 -0.57 -0.29 20.56
C LYS A 73 -0.58 0.93 19.63
N VAL A 74 0.55 1.63 19.53
CA VAL A 74 0.70 2.77 18.61
C VAL A 74 0.43 2.35 17.16
N GLY A 75 0.93 1.21 16.72
CA GLY A 75 0.63 0.67 15.39
C GLY A 75 -0.87 0.50 15.13
N LYS A 76 -1.62 0.02 16.11
CA LYS A 76 -3.09 -0.10 16.02
C LYS A 76 -3.80 1.26 15.98
N GLU A 77 -3.29 2.24 16.72
CA GLU A 77 -3.81 3.61 16.71
C GLU A 77 -3.57 4.28 15.35
N ILE A 78 -2.38 4.11 14.77
CA ILE A 78 -2.06 4.58 13.41
C ILE A 78 -3.02 3.96 12.40
N ALA A 79 -3.23 2.64 12.45
CA ALA A 79 -4.15 1.96 11.54
C ALA A 79 -5.58 2.53 11.61
N LYS A 80 -6.09 2.78 12.80
CA LYS A 80 -7.41 3.39 13.02
C LYS A 80 -7.48 4.82 12.48
N ASP A 81 -6.44 5.62 12.72
CA ASP A 81 -6.38 7.00 12.26
C ASP A 81 -6.35 7.09 10.74
N ILE A 82 -5.53 6.26 10.08
CA ILE A 82 -5.45 6.21 8.63
C ILE A 82 -6.79 5.77 8.03
N GLN A 83 -7.41 4.73 8.56
CA GLN A 83 -8.72 4.25 8.08
C GLN A 83 -9.80 5.32 8.17
N LYS A 84 -9.73 6.19 9.17
CA LYS A 84 -10.70 7.27 9.38
C LYS A 84 -10.46 8.47 8.47
N ASN A 85 -9.21 8.84 8.24
CA ASN A 85 -8.85 10.14 7.66
C ASN A 85 -8.31 10.04 6.23
N PHE A 86 -7.95 8.85 5.74
CA PHE A 86 -7.33 8.67 4.44
C PHE A 86 -7.96 7.53 3.64
N GLU A 87 -7.93 7.69 2.33
CA GLU A 87 -8.33 6.65 1.39
C GLU A 87 -7.16 5.65 1.22
N MET A 88 -7.31 4.46 1.77
CA MET A 88 -6.22 3.46 1.80
C MET A 88 -6.06 2.69 0.49
N PHE A 89 -7.08 2.67 -0.34
CA PHE A 89 -7.10 2.08 -1.68
C PHE A 89 -8.19 2.75 -2.51
N LYS A 90 -8.08 2.68 -3.82
CA LYS A 90 -9.10 3.16 -4.76
C LYS A 90 -9.65 2.02 -5.60
N VAL A 91 -10.91 2.14 -5.97
CA VAL A 91 -11.60 1.18 -6.84
C VAL A 91 -12.02 1.88 -8.13
N PHE A 92 -11.60 1.32 -9.26
CA PHE A 92 -11.91 1.78 -10.60
C PHE A 92 -12.58 0.68 -11.41
N GLY A 93 -13.14 1.02 -12.59
CA GLY A 93 -13.84 0.09 -13.45
C GLY A 93 -15.22 -0.29 -12.92
N ASP A 94 -15.72 -1.49 -13.30
CA ASP A 94 -17.01 -1.97 -12.80
C ASP A 94 -16.89 -2.48 -11.36
N LYS A 95 -17.46 -1.70 -10.43
CA LYS A 95 -17.43 -2.03 -8.99
C LYS A 95 -18.15 -3.34 -8.65
N ASN A 96 -19.02 -3.83 -9.51
CA ASN A 96 -19.77 -5.07 -9.31
C ASN A 96 -19.11 -6.30 -9.93
N SER A 97 -18.11 -6.09 -10.79
CA SER A 97 -17.40 -7.18 -11.44
C SER A 97 -16.76 -8.12 -10.43
N LYS A 98 -16.84 -9.41 -10.73
CA LYS A 98 -16.17 -10.49 -9.99
C LYS A 98 -14.75 -10.74 -10.46
N ASN A 99 -14.35 -10.14 -11.58
CA ASN A 99 -12.97 -10.12 -12.05
C ASN A 99 -12.26 -8.94 -11.39
N VAL A 100 -11.23 -9.21 -10.63
CA VAL A 100 -10.50 -8.18 -9.87
C VAL A 100 -9.07 -8.11 -10.32
N ILE A 101 -8.62 -6.90 -10.64
CA ILE A 101 -7.20 -6.59 -10.85
C ILE A 101 -6.70 -5.88 -9.59
N VAL A 102 -5.53 -6.27 -9.12
CA VAL A 102 -4.88 -5.61 -7.98
C VAL A 102 -3.51 -5.10 -8.40
N SER A 103 -3.20 -3.87 -8.03
CA SER A 103 -1.89 -3.26 -8.27
C SER A 103 -1.62 -2.13 -7.29
N TRP A 104 -0.38 -1.62 -7.32
CA TRP A 104 0.06 -0.41 -6.63
C TRP A 104 1.05 0.35 -7.53
N GLY A 105 1.27 1.65 -7.27
CA GLY A 105 2.28 2.45 -7.97
C GLY A 105 1.96 2.72 -9.45
N SER A 106 2.98 2.69 -10.28
CA SER A 106 2.95 3.15 -11.69
C SER A 106 2.07 2.36 -12.66
N PRO A 107 1.79 1.05 -12.50
CA PRO A 107 0.92 0.33 -13.43
C PRO A 107 -0.51 0.90 -13.54
N LYS A 108 -0.92 1.77 -12.61
CA LYS A 108 -2.27 2.33 -12.57
C LYS A 108 -2.74 2.89 -13.92
N GLY A 109 -1.94 3.75 -14.56
CA GLY A 109 -2.32 4.38 -15.84
C GLY A 109 -2.60 3.34 -16.91
N ALA A 110 -1.64 2.46 -17.15
CA ALA A 110 -1.77 1.38 -18.14
C ALA A 110 -2.97 0.46 -17.86
N ILE A 111 -3.27 0.16 -16.59
CA ILE A 111 -4.44 -0.65 -16.22
C ILE A 111 -5.73 0.09 -16.57
N LEU A 112 -5.85 1.38 -16.26
CA LEU A 112 -7.05 2.16 -16.56
C LEU A 112 -7.30 2.26 -18.07
N ASP A 113 -6.25 2.55 -18.84
CA ASP A 113 -6.33 2.63 -20.29
C ASP A 113 -6.66 1.24 -20.89
N ALA A 114 -6.02 0.18 -20.43
CA ALA A 114 -6.30 -1.19 -20.86
C ALA A 114 -7.76 -1.61 -20.59
N LEU A 115 -8.34 -1.22 -19.45
CA LEU A 115 -9.73 -1.48 -19.12
C LEU A 115 -10.67 -0.72 -20.08
N ALA A 116 -10.41 0.57 -20.32
CA ALA A 116 -11.23 1.43 -21.15
C ALA A 116 -11.18 1.01 -22.64
N GLU A 117 -9.99 0.93 -23.21
CA GLU A 117 -9.77 0.59 -24.62
C GLU A 117 -10.11 -0.88 -24.93
N GLY A 118 -9.75 -1.75 -23.99
CA GLY A 118 -10.03 -3.18 -24.08
C GLY A 118 -11.50 -3.55 -23.87
N LYS A 119 -12.33 -2.65 -23.35
CA LYS A 119 -13.71 -2.92 -22.90
C LYS A 119 -13.77 -4.13 -21.99
N ILE A 120 -12.85 -4.17 -21.01
CA ILE A 120 -12.69 -5.30 -20.10
C ILE A 120 -13.57 -5.08 -18.89
N ASP A 121 -14.49 -6.03 -18.64
CA ASP A 121 -15.31 -6.04 -17.43
C ASP A 121 -14.48 -6.54 -16.25
N ALA A 122 -13.91 -5.59 -15.51
CA ALA A 122 -13.16 -5.86 -14.31
C ALA A 122 -13.21 -4.69 -13.31
N LYS A 123 -13.06 -5.03 -12.06
CA LYS A 123 -12.79 -4.10 -10.96
C LYS A 123 -11.30 -3.98 -10.78
N PHE A 124 -10.76 -2.76 -10.75
CA PHE A 124 -9.38 -2.52 -10.42
C PHE A 124 -9.26 -1.93 -9.01
N ILE A 125 -8.51 -2.60 -8.13
CA ILE A 125 -8.17 -2.15 -6.78
C ILE A 125 -6.73 -1.65 -6.78
N GLN A 126 -6.58 -0.31 -6.72
CA GLN A 126 -5.29 0.33 -6.52
C GLN A 126 -5.02 0.42 -5.02
N ILE A 127 -3.99 -0.27 -4.53
CA ILE A 127 -3.57 -0.18 -3.13
C ILE A 127 -2.67 1.05 -2.97
N ILE A 128 -2.98 1.89 -1.97
CA ILE A 128 -2.22 3.12 -1.66
C ILE A 128 -1.39 2.93 -0.40
N TYR A 129 -1.96 2.29 0.64
CA TYR A 129 -1.25 1.99 1.87
C TYR A 129 -0.95 0.49 1.94
N LEU A 130 0.33 0.15 1.97
CA LEU A 130 0.79 -1.23 2.11
C LEU A 130 0.87 -1.64 3.60
N GLU A 131 1.20 -0.67 4.46
CA GLU A 131 1.22 -0.82 5.92
C GLU A 131 0.78 0.50 6.56
N PRO A 132 -0.26 0.52 7.40
CA PRO A 132 -1.15 -0.62 7.69
C PRO A 132 -2.00 -1.02 6.47
N PHE A 133 -2.28 -2.32 6.36
CA PHE A 133 -3.11 -2.86 5.27
C PHE A 133 -4.61 -2.75 5.61
N SER A 134 -5.46 -2.41 4.64
CA SER A 134 -6.89 -2.26 4.87
C SER A 134 -7.64 -3.59 4.84
N GLU A 135 -8.37 -3.91 5.90
CA GLU A 135 -9.24 -5.09 5.95
C GLU A 135 -10.35 -5.07 4.86
N LYS A 136 -10.76 -3.89 4.41
CA LYS A 136 -11.73 -3.74 3.32
C LYS A 136 -11.22 -4.32 1.99
N ILE A 137 -9.90 -4.31 1.77
CA ILE A 137 -9.29 -4.98 0.60
C ILE A 137 -9.55 -6.48 0.67
N ARG A 138 -9.38 -7.09 1.84
CA ARG A 138 -9.68 -8.51 2.06
C ARG A 138 -11.15 -8.83 1.74
N GLU A 139 -12.08 -7.98 2.18
CA GLU A 139 -13.50 -8.14 1.92
C GLU A 139 -13.81 -8.07 0.42
N GLU A 140 -13.18 -7.13 -0.30
CA GLU A 140 -13.35 -7.01 -1.75
C GLU A 140 -12.75 -8.21 -2.51
N LEU A 141 -11.57 -8.67 -2.12
CA LEU A 141 -10.93 -9.82 -2.75
C LEU A 141 -11.68 -11.13 -2.51
N LYS A 142 -12.32 -11.31 -1.35
CA LYS A 142 -13.16 -12.49 -1.06
C LYS A 142 -14.38 -12.61 -1.95
N LYS A 143 -14.87 -11.50 -2.49
CA LYS A 143 -16.03 -11.48 -3.39
C LYS A 143 -15.64 -11.81 -4.83
N ALA A 144 -14.35 -11.83 -5.14
CA ALA A 144 -13.85 -12.05 -6.49
C ALA A 144 -13.93 -13.53 -6.89
N SER A 145 -14.34 -13.78 -8.13
CA SER A 145 -14.21 -15.11 -8.76
C SER A 145 -12.83 -15.30 -9.34
N LYS A 146 -12.19 -14.21 -9.76
CA LYS A 146 -10.85 -14.20 -10.32
C LYS A 146 -10.07 -12.97 -9.85
N ILE A 147 -8.82 -13.16 -9.48
CA ILE A 147 -7.93 -12.09 -9.05
C ILE A 147 -6.68 -12.15 -9.94
N LEU A 148 -6.37 -11.03 -10.60
CA LEU A 148 -5.12 -10.84 -11.34
C LEU A 148 -4.27 -9.78 -10.65
N LEU A 149 -2.99 -10.07 -10.49
CA LEU A 149 -2.00 -9.10 -10.02
C LEU A 149 -1.27 -8.49 -11.22
N VAL A 150 -1.10 -7.17 -11.21
CA VAL A 150 -0.23 -6.45 -12.16
C VAL A 150 0.84 -5.71 -11.36
N GLU A 151 2.11 -6.03 -11.58
CA GLU A 151 3.19 -5.45 -10.77
C GLU A 151 4.50 -5.33 -11.56
N ASN A 152 5.20 -4.19 -11.40
CA ASN A 152 6.56 -3.98 -11.89
C ASN A 152 7.58 -4.60 -10.95
N ASN A 153 7.57 -5.93 -10.83
CA ASN A 153 8.41 -6.69 -9.92
C ASN A 153 8.57 -8.13 -10.42
N ALA A 154 9.76 -8.71 -10.28
CA ALA A 154 10.04 -10.07 -10.77
C ALA A 154 9.40 -11.17 -9.88
N THR A 155 9.13 -10.88 -8.62
CA THR A 155 8.72 -11.88 -7.63
C THR A 155 7.26 -11.76 -7.19
N GLY A 156 6.54 -10.72 -7.65
CA GLY A 156 5.15 -10.50 -7.27
C GLY A 156 4.99 -10.23 -5.76
N MET A 157 5.78 -9.32 -5.22
CA MET A 157 5.84 -9.05 -3.77
C MET A 157 4.49 -8.60 -3.21
N LEU A 158 3.68 -7.88 -3.99
CA LEU A 158 2.34 -7.50 -3.56
C LEU A 158 1.44 -8.73 -3.35
N ALA A 159 1.56 -9.78 -4.18
CA ALA A 159 0.82 -11.03 -3.96
C ALA A 159 1.19 -11.68 -2.62
N ASN A 160 2.47 -11.66 -2.27
CA ASN A 160 2.94 -12.19 -0.99
C ASN A 160 2.40 -11.39 0.19
N LEU A 161 2.39 -10.05 0.08
CA LEU A 161 1.80 -9.19 1.09
C LEU A 161 0.29 -9.44 1.25
N ILE A 162 -0.44 -9.56 0.14
CA ILE A 162 -1.87 -9.89 0.15
C ILE A 162 -2.10 -11.24 0.84
N ALA A 163 -1.33 -12.27 0.50
CA ALA A 163 -1.43 -13.57 1.14
C ALA A 163 -1.19 -13.49 2.65
N GLN A 164 -0.15 -12.77 3.07
CA GLN A 164 0.17 -12.56 4.48
C GLN A 164 -0.95 -11.83 5.24
N LYS A 165 -1.52 -10.77 4.64
CA LYS A 165 -2.51 -9.90 5.31
C LYS A 165 -3.94 -10.45 5.23
N THR A 166 -4.27 -11.24 4.21
CA THR A 166 -5.66 -11.65 3.93
C THR A 166 -5.88 -13.16 3.94
N GLY A 167 -4.83 -13.96 3.81
CA GLY A 167 -4.92 -15.39 3.58
C GLY A 167 -5.31 -15.77 2.15
N ILE A 168 -5.43 -14.82 1.22
CA ILE A 168 -5.78 -15.06 -0.18
C ILE A 168 -4.51 -15.20 -1.00
N ILE A 169 -4.35 -16.35 -1.63
CA ILE A 169 -3.20 -16.67 -2.47
C ILE A 169 -3.54 -16.35 -3.93
N ILE A 170 -2.65 -15.62 -4.60
CA ILE A 170 -2.71 -15.35 -6.03
C ILE A 170 -1.68 -16.24 -6.72
N ASP A 171 -2.15 -17.23 -7.47
CA ASP A 171 -1.29 -18.16 -8.19
C ASP A 171 -0.43 -17.45 -9.24
N ASP A 172 0.72 -18.02 -9.60
CA ASP A 172 1.64 -17.43 -10.57
C ASP A 172 1.01 -17.22 -11.95
N LYS A 173 0.12 -18.11 -12.39
CA LYS A 173 -0.65 -17.93 -13.63
C LYS A 173 -1.54 -16.68 -13.65
N ASN A 174 -1.83 -16.12 -12.48
CA ASN A 174 -2.66 -14.91 -12.29
C ASN A 174 -1.81 -13.66 -11.99
N LYS A 175 -0.48 -13.75 -12.08
CA LYS A 175 0.43 -12.63 -11.94
C LYS A 175 0.91 -12.16 -13.31
N ILE A 176 0.77 -10.88 -13.60
CA ILE A 176 1.29 -10.20 -14.77
C ILE A 176 2.42 -9.32 -14.27
N LEU A 177 3.65 -9.80 -14.46
CA LEU A 177 4.86 -9.18 -13.91
C LEU A 177 5.70 -8.60 -15.04
N ARG A 178 6.19 -7.36 -14.86
CA ARG A 178 7.13 -6.71 -15.77
C ARG A 178 8.34 -6.22 -15.00
N TYR A 179 9.53 -6.65 -15.39
CA TYR A 179 10.78 -6.34 -14.71
C TYR A 179 11.97 -6.10 -15.65
N ASP A 180 11.65 -5.68 -16.87
CA ASP A 180 12.62 -5.34 -17.93
C ASP A 180 13.05 -3.85 -17.91
N GLY A 181 12.66 -3.10 -16.86
CA GLY A 181 12.93 -1.68 -16.71
C GLY A 181 12.02 -0.77 -17.53
N ARG A 182 10.99 -1.30 -18.19
CA ARG A 182 10.02 -0.54 -18.98
C ARG A 182 8.65 -0.49 -18.29
N PRO A 183 7.83 0.54 -18.54
CA PRO A 183 6.46 0.59 -18.06
C PRO A 183 5.60 -0.47 -18.78
N PHE A 184 4.45 -0.78 -18.19
CA PHE A 184 3.40 -1.50 -18.90
C PHE A 184 2.85 -0.61 -20.02
N LEU A 185 2.64 -1.21 -21.20
CA LEU A 185 1.91 -0.59 -22.30
C LEU A 185 0.44 -1.03 -22.20
N SER A 186 -0.49 -0.11 -22.46
CA SER A 186 -1.94 -0.36 -22.29
C SER A 186 -2.48 -1.44 -23.23
N ASP A 187 -2.03 -1.44 -24.47
CA ASP A 187 -2.41 -2.40 -25.51
C ASP A 187 -1.94 -3.83 -25.17
N GLU A 188 -0.64 -4.00 -24.86
CA GLU A 188 -0.08 -5.29 -24.45
C GLU A 188 -0.79 -5.81 -23.17
N LEU A 189 -1.03 -4.91 -22.22
CA LEU A 189 -1.71 -5.27 -20.97
C LEU A 189 -3.16 -5.65 -21.20
N ALA A 190 -3.86 -4.97 -22.12
CA ALA A 190 -5.24 -5.30 -22.46
C ALA A 190 -5.36 -6.70 -23.07
N GLU A 191 -4.44 -7.10 -23.93
CA GLU A 191 -4.39 -8.45 -24.50
C GLU A 191 -4.14 -9.52 -23.42
N GLU A 192 -3.17 -9.29 -22.53
CA GLU A 192 -2.87 -10.20 -21.42
C GLU A 192 -4.06 -10.32 -20.44
N LEU A 193 -4.71 -9.22 -20.11
CA LEU A 193 -5.89 -9.22 -19.25
C LEU A 193 -7.05 -10.02 -19.90
N LYS A 194 -7.36 -9.78 -21.18
CA LYS A 194 -8.39 -10.52 -21.91
C LYS A 194 -8.12 -12.02 -21.98
N LYS A 195 -6.87 -12.39 -22.19
CA LYS A 195 -6.44 -13.79 -22.23
C LYS A 195 -6.63 -14.49 -20.89
N ARG A 196 -6.29 -13.80 -19.80
CA ARG A 196 -6.31 -14.37 -18.46
C ARG A 196 -7.68 -14.25 -17.76
N MET A 197 -8.58 -13.38 -18.22
CA MET A 197 -9.92 -13.22 -17.64
C MET A 197 -10.97 -14.17 -18.26
N LYS A 198 -10.61 -14.84 -19.32
CA LYS A 198 -11.41 -15.97 -19.85
C LYS A 198 -11.26 -17.17 -18.92
#